data_914a2d9f255b98080ae5bf442d9a535a
#
_entry.id   914a2d9f255b98080ae5bf442d9a535a
#
_cell.length_a   1.000
_cell.length_b   1.000
_cell.length_c   1.000
_cell.angle_alpha   90.00
_cell.angle_beta   90.00
_cell.angle_gamma   90.00
#
_symmetry.space_group_name_H-M   'P 1'
#
loop_
_entity.id
_entity.type
_entity.pdbx_description
1 polymer ?
#
loop_
_entity_poly.entity_id
_entity_poly.type
_entity_poly.pdbx_seq_one_letter_code
_entity_poly.pdbx_strand_id
1 'polypeptide(L)'
;MRKTKKQRLEKKGWKVGTTAEFLDLSEEEVAYIELKLRLSETLKRRRVRRKMTQVQLAELVNSSQSRVAKMESGDPSVSIDLLVRSLLALGASSRELGRVVSSRSATAS
;
A
#
# COMPACT_ATOMS: atom_id res chain seq x y z
N MET A 1 16.94 -2.03 -23.00
CA MET A 1 15.80 -2.14 -22.73
C MET A 1 15.37 -1.32 -21.62
N ARG A 2 15.85 -1.47 -20.50
CA ARG A 2 15.51 -0.63 -19.42
C ARG A 2 15.86 0.78 -19.67
N LYS A 3 16.93 1.00 -20.40
CA LYS A 3 17.36 2.30 -20.75
C LYS A 3 16.33 3.09 -21.52
N THR A 4 15.67 2.44 -22.45
CA THR A 4 14.66 3.07 -23.27
C THR A 4 13.50 3.58 -22.40
N LYS A 5 13.09 2.76 -21.47
CA LYS A 5 12.00 3.14 -20.61
C LYS A 5 12.37 4.33 -19.73
N LYS A 6 13.59 4.32 -19.22
CA LYS A 6 14.07 5.43 -18.43
C LYS A 6 14.12 6.70 -19.22
N GLN A 7 14.61 6.63 -20.44
CA GLN A 7 14.68 7.79 -21.28
C GLN A 7 13.30 8.36 -21.57
N ARG A 8 12.31 7.50 -21.76
CA ARG A 8 10.96 7.95 -22.00
C ARG A 8 10.40 8.69 -20.82
N LEU A 9 10.66 8.20 -19.60
CA LEU A 9 10.20 8.84 -18.40
C LEU A 9 10.85 10.20 -18.24
N GLU A 10 12.14 10.31 -18.53
CA GLU A 10 12.83 11.55 -18.42
C GLU A 10 12.29 12.59 -19.40
N LYS A 11 11.96 12.14 -20.59
CA LYS A 11 11.38 13.04 -21.58
C LYS A 11 10.06 13.60 -21.15
N LYS A 12 9.33 12.87 -20.34
CA LYS A 12 8.06 13.34 -19.85
C LYS A 12 8.20 14.30 -18.68
N GLY A 13 9.42 14.62 -18.31
CA GLY A 13 9.64 15.54 -17.22
C GLY A 13 9.57 14.91 -15.85
N TRP A 14 9.67 13.60 -15.80
CA TRP A 14 9.67 12.91 -14.53
C TRP A 14 10.89 13.30 -13.74
N LYS A 15 10.68 13.44 -12.47
CA LYS A 15 11.82 13.70 -11.61
C LYS A 15 12.53 12.42 -11.34
N VAL A 16 13.83 12.48 -11.49
CA VAL A 16 14.66 11.35 -11.17
C VAL A 16 14.51 11.11 -9.69
N GLY A 17 14.36 9.88 -9.33
CA GLY A 17 14.21 9.54 -7.94
C GLY A 17 12.89 8.87 -7.63
N THR A 18 11.98 8.80 -8.59
CA THR A 18 10.79 8.03 -8.34
C THR A 18 11.19 6.56 -8.30
N THR A 19 10.52 5.82 -7.45
CA THR A 19 10.77 4.40 -7.34
C THR A 19 10.54 3.70 -8.67
N ALA A 20 9.53 4.11 -9.39
CA ALA A 20 9.19 3.50 -10.67
C ALA A 20 10.34 3.63 -11.67
N GLU A 21 10.97 4.80 -11.72
CA GLU A 21 12.08 5.01 -12.63
C GLU A 21 13.26 4.12 -12.29
N PHE A 22 13.61 4.09 -11.02
CA PHE A 22 14.77 3.30 -10.62
C PHE A 22 14.55 1.83 -10.80
N LEU A 23 13.35 1.35 -10.56
CA LEU A 23 13.06 -0.07 -10.65
C LEU A 23 12.52 -0.48 -12.00
N ASP A 24 12.33 0.48 -12.90
CA ASP A 24 11.87 0.17 -14.26
C ASP A 24 10.57 -0.60 -14.24
N LEU A 25 9.63 -0.13 -13.42
CA LEU A 25 8.35 -0.81 -13.26
C LEU A 25 7.36 -0.38 -14.34
N SER A 26 6.48 -1.28 -14.70
CA SER A 26 5.40 -0.98 -15.62
C SER A 26 4.36 -0.12 -14.91
N GLU A 27 3.45 0.46 -15.70
CA GLU A 27 2.38 1.27 -15.12
C GLU A 27 1.48 0.43 -14.24
N GLU A 28 1.25 -0.81 -14.63
CA GLU A 28 0.43 -1.70 -13.81
C GLU A 28 1.09 -1.99 -12.47
N GLU A 29 2.39 -2.17 -12.49
CA GLU A 29 3.11 -2.44 -11.25
C GLU A 29 3.09 -1.25 -10.33
N VAL A 30 3.23 -0.05 -10.89
CA VAL A 30 3.16 1.16 -10.10
C VAL A 30 1.78 1.31 -9.47
N ALA A 31 0.74 1.07 -10.25
CA ALA A 31 -0.63 1.16 -9.74
C ALA A 31 -0.87 0.14 -8.62
N TYR A 32 -0.32 -1.05 -8.78
CA TYR A 32 -0.45 -2.09 -7.76
C TYR A 32 0.23 -1.67 -6.46
N ILE A 33 1.43 -1.13 -6.57
CA ILE A 33 2.16 -0.69 -5.39
C ILE A 33 1.42 0.45 -4.69
N GLU A 34 0.90 1.39 -5.46
CA GLU A 34 0.14 2.49 -4.87
C GLU A 34 -1.10 2.01 -4.17
N LEU A 35 -1.78 1.03 -4.76
CA LEU A 35 -2.96 0.46 -4.13
C LEU A 35 -2.60 -0.20 -2.80
N LYS A 36 -1.52 -0.96 -2.78
CA LYS A 36 -1.07 -1.59 -1.54
C LYS A 36 -0.74 -0.56 -0.48
N LEU A 37 -0.08 0.53 -0.87
CA LEU A 37 0.28 1.56 0.08
C LEU A 37 -0.96 2.23 0.66
N ARG A 38 -1.97 2.47 -0.14
CA ARG A 38 -3.21 3.05 0.36
C ARG A 38 -3.88 2.12 1.37
N LEU A 39 -3.88 0.83 1.08
CA LEU A 39 -4.45 -0.14 2.01
C LEU A 39 -3.64 -0.22 3.29
N SER A 40 -2.32 -0.18 3.18
CA SER A 40 -1.43 -0.20 4.35
C SER A 40 -1.67 1.00 5.25
N GLU A 41 -1.77 2.18 4.65
CA GLU A 41 -2.02 3.40 5.42
C GLU A 41 -3.38 3.36 6.07
N THR A 42 -4.37 2.85 5.36
CA THR A 42 -5.71 2.75 5.91
C THR A 42 -5.73 1.80 7.10
N LEU A 43 -5.00 0.69 7.01
CA LEU A 43 -4.92 -0.26 8.10
C LEU A 43 -4.32 0.39 9.34
N LYS A 44 -3.20 1.07 9.17
CA LYS A 44 -2.54 1.72 10.30
C LYS A 44 -3.44 2.79 10.91
N ARG A 45 -4.05 3.60 10.08
CA ARG A 45 -4.91 4.67 10.56
C ARG A 45 -6.10 4.12 11.34
N ARG A 46 -6.68 3.05 10.84
CA ARG A 46 -7.83 2.45 11.51
C ARG A 46 -7.41 1.83 12.84
N ARG A 47 -6.25 1.17 12.88
CA ARG A 47 -5.74 0.61 14.14
C ARG A 47 -5.52 1.71 15.18
N VAL A 48 -4.84 2.78 14.76
CA VAL A 48 -4.54 3.87 15.67
C VAL A 48 -5.83 4.53 16.18
N ARG A 49 -6.79 4.69 15.28
CA ARG A 49 -8.06 5.30 15.66
C ARG A 49 -8.78 4.46 16.69
N ARG A 50 -8.63 3.16 16.62
CA ARG A 50 -9.23 2.26 17.59
C ARG A 50 -8.37 2.08 18.83
N LYS A 51 -7.27 2.80 18.91
CA LYS A 51 -6.36 2.78 20.06
C LYS A 51 -5.82 1.40 20.33
N MET A 52 -5.52 0.67 19.27
CA MET A 52 -4.94 -0.67 19.37
C MET A 52 -3.45 -0.60 19.10
N THR A 53 -2.70 -1.46 19.79
CA THR A 53 -1.29 -1.61 19.49
C THR A 53 -1.12 -2.59 18.33
N GLN A 54 0.10 -2.62 17.76
CA GLN A 54 0.38 -3.61 16.73
C GLN A 54 0.25 -5.03 17.26
N VAL A 55 0.61 -5.24 18.52
CA VAL A 55 0.47 -6.56 19.14
C VAL A 55 -1.00 -6.96 19.22
N GLN A 56 -1.85 -6.01 19.60
CA GLN A 56 -3.28 -6.30 19.68
C GLN A 56 -3.87 -6.61 18.32
N LEU A 57 -3.45 -5.86 17.30
CA LEU A 57 -3.93 -6.17 15.96
C LEU A 57 -3.42 -7.53 15.51
N ALA A 58 -2.16 -7.85 15.82
CA ALA A 58 -1.60 -9.14 15.46
C ALA A 58 -2.43 -10.27 16.05
N GLU A 59 -2.84 -10.13 17.30
CA GLU A 59 -3.68 -11.15 17.92
C GLU A 59 -5.03 -11.27 17.23
N LEU A 60 -5.60 -10.13 16.87
CA LEU A 60 -6.91 -10.12 16.21
C LEU A 60 -6.87 -10.84 14.88
N VAL A 61 -5.81 -10.63 14.10
CA VAL A 61 -5.71 -11.22 12.77
C VAL A 61 -4.90 -12.51 12.77
N ASN A 62 -4.58 -13.02 13.95
CA ASN A 62 -3.87 -14.27 14.09
C ASN A 62 -2.51 -14.24 13.39
N SER A 63 -1.74 -13.22 13.68
CA SER A 63 -0.45 -13.00 13.05
C SER A 63 0.55 -12.55 14.11
N SER A 64 1.69 -12.03 13.68
CA SER A 64 2.71 -11.56 14.59
C SER A 64 2.82 -10.04 14.52
N GLN A 65 3.36 -9.45 15.61
CA GLN A 65 3.57 -8.00 15.62
C GLN A 65 4.53 -7.60 14.49
N SER A 66 5.52 -8.42 14.23
CA SER A 66 6.46 -8.15 13.15
C SER A 66 5.76 -8.08 11.80
N ARG A 67 4.82 -9.00 11.57
CA ARG A 67 4.08 -8.98 10.31
C ARG A 67 3.14 -7.79 10.22
N VAL A 68 2.52 -7.41 11.33
CA VAL A 68 1.67 -6.22 11.33
C VAL A 68 2.49 -4.99 11.01
N ALA A 69 3.70 -4.89 11.56
CA ALA A 69 4.57 -3.77 11.25
C ALA A 69 4.86 -3.71 9.75
N LYS A 70 5.10 -4.86 9.13
CA LYS A 70 5.33 -4.91 7.69
C LYS A 70 4.08 -4.52 6.91
N MET A 71 2.93 -4.95 7.38
CA MET A 71 1.68 -4.59 6.71
C MET A 71 1.48 -3.08 6.70
N GLU A 72 1.78 -2.44 7.81
CA GLU A 72 1.55 -1.00 7.93
C GLU A 72 2.61 -0.18 7.24
N SER A 73 3.78 -0.74 7.00
CA SER A 73 4.85 -0.02 6.33
C SER A 73 4.84 -0.18 4.82
N GLY A 74 3.94 -0.99 4.29
CA GLY A 74 3.89 -1.21 2.85
C GLY A 74 4.97 -2.13 2.34
N ASP A 75 5.45 -3.03 3.19
CA ASP A 75 6.51 -3.96 2.81
C ASP A 75 6.09 -4.79 1.61
N PRO A 76 6.95 -4.96 0.60
CA PRO A 76 6.59 -5.72 -0.60
C PRO A 76 6.22 -7.18 -0.34
N SER A 77 6.67 -7.75 0.78
CA SER A 77 6.38 -9.15 1.08
C SER A 77 4.94 -9.36 1.52
N VAL A 78 4.21 -8.29 1.81
CA VAL A 78 2.83 -8.39 2.27
C VAL A 78 1.88 -8.35 1.10
N SER A 79 0.94 -9.28 1.05
CA SER A 79 -0.02 -9.34 -0.04
C SER A 79 -1.21 -8.43 0.23
N ILE A 80 -1.87 -8.04 -0.85
CA ILE A 80 -3.11 -7.26 -0.73
C ILE A 80 -4.17 -8.09 -0.01
N ASP A 81 -4.18 -9.40 -0.25
CA ASP A 81 -5.13 -10.28 0.41
C ASP A 81 -5.03 -10.14 1.94
N LEU A 82 -3.82 -10.14 2.46
CA LEU A 82 -3.61 -10.00 3.89
C LEU A 82 -4.10 -8.67 4.40
N LEU A 83 -3.83 -7.60 3.65
CA LEU A 83 -4.28 -6.27 4.03
C LEU A 83 -5.79 -6.17 4.07
N VAL A 84 -6.45 -6.71 3.05
CA VAL A 84 -7.91 -6.68 3.00
C VAL A 84 -8.51 -7.47 4.14
N ARG A 85 -8.00 -8.67 4.40
CA ARG A 85 -8.51 -9.49 5.49
C ARG A 85 -8.33 -8.80 6.84
N SER A 86 -7.19 -8.14 7.03
CA SER A 86 -6.94 -7.44 8.29
C SER A 86 -7.88 -6.25 8.45
N LEU A 87 -8.13 -5.52 7.36
CA LEU A 87 -9.06 -4.41 7.41
C LEU A 87 -10.47 -4.88 7.75
N LEU A 88 -10.89 -5.98 7.16
CA LEU A 88 -12.20 -6.54 7.48
C LEU A 88 -12.27 -6.96 8.94
N ALA A 89 -11.19 -7.51 9.47
CA ALA A 89 -11.15 -7.89 10.88
C ALA A 89 -11.26 -6.67 11.79
N LEU A 90 -10.79 -5.52 11.32
CA LEU A 90 -10.91 -4.27 12.07
C LEU A 90 -12.25 -3.59 11.85
N GLY A 91 -13.17 -4.23 11.16
CA GLY A 91 -14.51 -3.69 11.00
C GLY A 91 -14.72 -2.85 9.76
N ALA A 92 -13.78 -2.84 8.84
CA ALA A 92 -13.98 -2.12 7.58
C ALA A 92 -15.07 -2.82 6.77
N SER A 93 -15.91 -2.03 6.11
CA SER A 93 -16.95 -2.58 5.26
C SER A 93 -16.45 -2.69 3.82
N SER A 94 -17.19 -3.45 3.02
CA SER A 94 -16.88 -3.53 1.60
C SER A 94 -16.92 -2.15 0.95
N ARG A 95 -17.86 -1.32 1.38
CA ARG A 95 -17.98 0.03 0.84
C ARG A 95 -16.75 0.86 1.18
N GLU A 96 -16.27 0.74 2.41
CA GLU A 96 -15.06 1.46 2.79
C GLU A 96 -13.86 0.99 1.97
N LEU A 97 -13.74 -0.31 1.79
CA LEU A 97 -12.66 -0.86 0.98
C LEU A 97 -12.76 -0.36 -0.45
N GLY A 98 -13.96 -0.30 -0.99
CA GLY A 98 -14.16 0.23 -2.33
C GLY A 98 -13.69 1.66 -2.44
N ARG A 99 -13.95 2.47 -1.44
CA ARG A 99 -13.49 3.85 -1.45
C ARG A 99 -11.97 3.94 -1.41
N VAL A 100 -11.32 3.09 -0.62
CA VAL A 100 -9.87 3.08 -0.56
C VAL A 100 -9.28 2.70 -1.91
N VAL A 101 -9.84 1.66 -2.52
CA VAL A 101 -9.34 1.17 -3.80
C VAL A 101 -9.53 2.22 -4.89
N SER A 102 -10.63 2.92 -4.88
CA SER A 102 -10.92 3.89 -5.92
C SER A 102 -10.33 5.26 -5.64
N SER A 103 -9.80 5.49 -4.46
CA SER A 103 -9.23 6.80 -4.13
C SER A 103 -7.93 7.01 -4.87
N ARG A 104 -7.57 8.27 -5.04
CA ARG A 104 -6.29 8.60 -5.62
C ARG A 104 -5.33 8.98 -4.52
N SER A 105 -4.05 8.77 -4.79
CA SER A 105 -3.06 9.22 -3.84
C SER A 105 -3.11 10.75 -3.80
N ALA A 106 -2.62 11.33 -2.71
CA ALA A 106 -2.63 12.78 -2.56
C ALA A 106 -1.88 13.45 -3.70
N THR A 107 -0.84 12.82 -4.17
CA THR A 107 -0.03 13.41 -5.23
C THR A 107 -0.67 13.29 -6.59
N ALA A 108 -1.60 12.36 -6.74
CA ALA A 108 -2.22 12.13 -8.03
C ALA A 108 -3.46 12.99 -8.24
N SER A 109 -4.00 13.54 -7.19
CA SER A 109 -5.19 14.36 -7.31
C SER A 109 -4.89 15.81 -7.69
#